data_7ab8a7eb58075f8cd7845de5edd28f48
#
_entry.id   7ab8a7eb58075f8cd7845de5edd28f48
#
_cell.length_a   1.000
_cell.length_b   1.000
_cell.length_c   1.000
_cell.angle_alpha   90.00
_cell.angle_beta   90.00
_cell.angle_gamma   90.00
#
_symmetry.space_group_name_H-M   'P 1'
#
loop_
_entity.id
_entity.type
_entity.pdbx_description
1 polymer ?
#
loop_
_entity_poly.entity_id
_entity_poly.type
_entity_poly.pdbx_seq_one_letter_code
_entity_poly.pdbx_strand_id
1 'polypeptide(L)'
;TIPVAFSLIKVKDRPFLAAGILAGLVSVPLGCLVGGFAMKLTVYKLSLYALLFNTLPIAVIASLVIVSLWFFPDQVIRSFSAVGTVITGLATGLVVIAVFQQVTGILLPGFCAMAIPDETTGLTGLESGILVCGEIGIVLAGAFPLMKWITSTFGKELGGIGSRFGLKKDDCAGMIGGLANLIPLVTSLEKMGSKGKIVSLAFGTGSFAVFGDFLGFTAGVDQEMLVPMILGKVTAGVAALIIANFMTPKLLEKIESIK
;
A
#
# COMPACT_ATOMS: atom_id res chain seq x y z
N THR A 1 2.42 -6.40 -1.24
CA THR A 1 1.12 -5.74 -0.97
C THR A 1 0.20 -5.71 -2.18
N ILE A 2 0.66 -5.20 -3.35
CA ILE A 2 -0.14 -5.18 -4.60
C ILE A 2 -0.64 -6.58 -4.99
N PRO A 3 0.21 -7.64 -5.03
CA PRO A 3 -0.25 -9.00 -5.30
C PRO A 3 -1.36 -9.47 -4.35
N VAL A 4 -1.22 -9.19 -3.05
CA VAL A 4 -2.22 -9.56 -2.04
C VAL A 4 -3.54 -8.83 -2.31
N ALA A 5 -3.51 -7.53 -2.63
CA ALA A 5 -4.71 -6.79 -2.99
C ALA A 5 -5.42 -7.39 -4.21
N PHE A 6 -4.66 -7.73 -5.27
CA PHE A 6 -5.24 -8.35 -6.47
C PHE A 6 -5.78 -9.77 -6.24
N SER A 7 -5.24 -10.52 -5.29
CA SER A 7 -5.74 -11.87 -4.96
C SER A 7 -7.03 -11.83 -4.14
N LEU A 8 -7.20 -10.82 -3.29
CA LEU A 8 -8.36 -10.69 -2.40
C LEU A 8 -9.56 -10.00 -3.06
N ILE A 9 -9.35 -9.25 -4.14
CA ILE A 9 -10.40 -8.43 -4.75
C ILE A 9 -11.16 -9.20 -5.85
N LYS A 10 -12.46 -8.98 -5.95
CA LYS A 10 -13.27 -9.54 -7.03
C LYS A 10 -12.84 -8.97 -8.38
N VAL A 11 -12.88 -9.79 -9.42
CA VAL A 11 -12.47 -9.41 -10.80
C VAL A 11 -13.12 -8.10 -11.25
N LYS A 12 -14.41 -7.92 -10.95
CA LYS A 12 -15.19 -6.70 -11.30
C LYS A 12 -14.66 -5.41 -10.65
N ASP A 13 -13.92 -5.52 -9.53
CA ASP A 13 -13.41 -4.38 -8.77
C ASP A 13 -11.93 -4.08 -9.06
N ARG A 14 -11.27 -4.92 -9.86
CA ARG A 14 -9.86 -4.73 -10.26
C ARG A 14 -9.58 -3.39 -10.97
N PRO A 15 -10.44 -2.89 -11.87
CA PRO A 15 -10.23 -1.57 -12.46
C PRO A 15 -10.22 -0.43 -11.42
N PHE A 16 -11.09 -0.51 -10.40
CA PHE A 16 -11.10 0.45 -9.29
C PHE A 16 -9.84 0.36 -8.45
N LEU A 17 -9.35 -0.88 -8.20
CA LEU A 17 -8.08 -1.10 -7.50
C LEU A 17 -6.92 -0.46 -8.27
N ALA A 18 -6.82 -0.74 -9.57
CA ALA A 18 -5.77 -0.18 -10.41
C ALA A 18 -5.82 1.35 -10.44
N ALA A 19 -7.00 1.93 -10.69
CA ALA A 19 -7.20 3.38 -10.71
C ALA A 19 -6.85 4.03 -9.36
N GLY A 20 -7.29 3.43 -8.25
CA GLY A 20 -7.01 3.93 -6.92
C GLY A 20 -5.52 3.87 -6.57
N ILE A 21 -4.85 2.74 -6.84
CA ILE A 21 -3.41 2.61 -6.61
C ILE A 21 -2.63 3.64 -7.45
N LEU A 22 -2.94 3.75 -8.74
CA LEU A 22 -2.27 4.70 -9.62
C LEU A 22 -2.46 6.15 -9.16
N ALA A 23 -3.69 6.53 -8.78
CA ALA A 23 -3.97 7.86 -8.23
C ALA A 23 -3.24 8.09 -6.90
N GLY A 24 -3.11 7.06 -6.07
CA GLY A 24 -2.35 7.11 -4.81
C GLY A 24 -0.85 7.24 -5.00
N LEU A 25 -0.27 6.56 -5.99
CA LEU A 25 1.16 6.64 -6.29
C LEU A 25 1.63 8.07 -6.60
N VAL A 26 0.75 8.90 -7.16
CA VAL A 26 1.02 10.32 -7.44
C VAL A 26 1.39 11.11 -6.18
N SER A 27 0.88 10.72 -5.03
CA SER A 27 1.13 11.41 -3.76
C SER A 27 2.42 10.98 -3.06
N VAL A 28 3.03 9.88 -3.47
CA VAL A 28 4.22 9.29 -2.81
C VAL A 28 5.39 10.27 -2.72
N PRO A 29 5.73 11.07 -3.77
CA PRO A 29 6.80 12.04 -3.68
C PRO A 29 6.61 13.07 -2.54
N LEU A 30 5.36 13.51 -2.31
CA LEU A 30 5.05 14.44 -1.21
C LEU A 30 5.28 13.77 0.16
N GLY A 31 4.87 12.52 0.31
CA GLY A 31 5.16 11.74 1.50
C GLY A 31 6.66 11.55 1.74
N CYS A 32 7.42 11.24 0.68
CA CYS A 32 8.88 11.10 0.75
C CYS A 32 9.55 12.42 1.17
N LEU A 33 9.09 13.56 0.66
CA LEU A 33 9.62 14.87 1.05
C LEU A 33 9.35 15.18 2.52
N VAL A 34 8.12 14.97 2.99
CA VAL A 34 7.76 15.27 4.38
C VAL A 34 8.43 14.30 5.35
N GLY A 35 8.42 12.99 5.07
CA GLY A 35 9.13 12.00 5.87
C GLY A 35 10.63 12.24 5.89
N GLY A 36 11.24 12.51 4.74
CA GLY A 36 12.66 12.84 4.63
C GLY A 36 13.03 14.17 5.30
N PHE A 37 12.10 15.15 5.31
CA PHE A 37 12.32 16.37 6.09
C PHE A 37 12.28 16.09 7.60
N ALA A 38 11.38 15.22 8.05
CA ALA A 38 11.32 14.79 9.43
C ALA A 38 12.59 14.03 9.87
N MET A 39 13.24 13.30 8.96
CA MET A 39 14.55 12.66 9.23
C MET A 39 15.64 13.64 9.65
N LYS A 40 15.56 14.91 9.26
CA LYS A 40 16.50 15.93 9.73
C LYS A 40 16.44 16.16 11.24
N LEU A 41 15.31 15.79 11.86
CA LEU A 41 15.12 15.90 13.32
C LEU A 41 15.63 14.66 14.06
N THR A 42 16.08 13.63 13.33
CA THR A 42 16.65 12.39 13.84
C THR A 42 18.16 12.40 13.77
N VAL A 43 18.78 11.30 14.19
CA VAL A 43 20.25 11.09 14.16
C VAL A 43 20.84 11.12 12.73
N TYR A 44 20.01 10.86 11.70
CA TYR A 44 20.48 10.72 10.31
C TYR A 44 20.86 12.01 9.60
N LYS A 45 20.41 13.18 10.09
CA LYS A 45 20.78 14.52 9.58
C LYS A 45 20.81 14.63 8.05
N LEU A 46 19.81 14.07 7.37
CA LEU A 46 19.75 14.03 5.91
C LEU A 46 19.87 15.44 5.32
N SER A 47 20.76 15.64 4.35
CA SER A 47 20.90 16.93 3.68
C SER A 47 19.70 17.19 2.77
N LEU A 48 19.31 18.47 2.61
CA LEU A 48 18.20 18.84 1.71
C LEU A 48 18.49 18.44 0.25
N TYR A 49 19.75 18.57 -0.16
CA TYR A 49 20.17 18.16 -1.50
C TYR A 49 19.97 16.65 -1.73
N ALA A 50 20.43 15.81 -0.79
CA ALA A 50 20.25 14.36 -0.88
C ALA A 50 18.77 13.98 -0.86
N LEU A 51 17.94 14.65 -0.04
CA LEU A 51 16.50 14.43 0.00
C LEU A 51 15.85 14.72 -1.36
N LEU A 52 16.12 15.90 -1.93
CA LEU A 52 15.54 16.29 -3.21
C LEU A 52 16.03 15.39 -4.35
N PHE A 53 17.34 15.08 -4.37
CA PHE A 53 17.92 14.22 -5.40
C PHE A 53 17.34 12.80 -5.35
N ASN A 54 17.20 12.21 -4.16
CA ASN A 54 16.61 10.87 -3.99
C ASN A 54 15.09 10.84 -4.25
N THR A 55 14.39 11.95 -4.04
CA THR A 55 12.95 12.04 -4.34
C THR A 55 12.67 12.28 -5.83
N LEU A 56 13.62 12.84 -6.57
CA LEU A 56 13.46 13.19 -7.99
C LEU A 56 13.00 12.02 -8.87
N PRO A 57 13.62 10.81 -8.83
CA PRO A 57 13.17 9.67 -9.64
C PRO A 57 11.72 9.29 -9.36
N ILE A 58 11.32 9.32 -8.08
CA ILE A 58 9.95 9.01 -7.65
C ILE A 58 8.97 10.08 -8.19
N ALA A 59 9.36 11.35 -8.13
CA ALA A 59 8.57 12.45 -8.66
C ALA A 59 8.41 12.36 -10.20
N VAL A 60 9.45 11.95 -10.91
CA VAL A 60 9.39 11.70 -12.37
C VAL A 60 8.41 10.57 -12.68
N ILE A 61 8.49 9.44 -11.97
CA ILE A 61 7.56 8.32 -12.15
C ILE A 61 6.12 8.76 -11.84
N ALA A 62 5.91 9.48 -10.74
CA ALA A 62 4.59 10.00 -10.38
C ALA A 62 4.03 10.94 -11.46
N SER A 63 4.87 11.81 -12.02
CA SER A 63 4.49 12.70 -13.13
C SER A 63 4.11 11.93 -14.39
N LEU A 64 4.86 10.89 -14.73
CA LEU A 64 4.53 10.01 -15.85
C LEU A 64 3.19 9.29 -15.63
N VAL A 65 2.92 8.82 -14.41
CA VAL A 65 1.63 8.22 -14.04
C VAL A 65 0.49 9.23 -14.21
N ILE A 66 0.66 10.48 -13.76
CA ILE A 66 -0.35 11.55 -13.95
C ILE A 66 -0.64 11.76 -15.42
N VAL A 67 0.40 12.01 -16.22
CA VAL A 67 0.28 12.26 -17.66
C VAL A 67 -0.41 11.07 -18.34
N SER A 68 0.03 9.86 -18.04
CA SER A 68 -0.54 8.65 -18.62
C SER A 68 -2.01 8.46 -18.24
N LEU A 69 -2.39 8.69 -16.99
CA LEU A 69 -3.79 8.62 -16.54
C LEU A 69 -4.65 9.75 -17.14
N TRP A 70 -4.03 10.89 -17.47
CA TRP A 70 -4.75 12.00 -18.07
C TRP A 70 -5.08 11.77 -19.54
N PHE A 71 -4.13 11.22 -20.32
CA PHE A 71 -4.27 11.01 -21.76
C PHE A 71 -4.78 9.62 -22.13
N PHE A 72 -4.34 8.56 -21.42
CA PHE A 72 -4.58 7.17 -21.77
C PHE A 72 -5.08 6.32 -20.58
N PRO A 73 -6.13 6.78 -19.83
CA PRO A 73 -6.53 6.11 -18.58
C PRO A 73 -6.89 4.65 -18.78
N ASP A 74 -7.57 4.28 -19.88
CA ASP A 74 -8.03 2.93 -20.16
C ASP A 74 -6.86 1.95 -20.32
N GLN A 75 -5.87 2.33 -21.13
CA GLN A 75 -4.70 1.50 -21.36
C GLN A 75 -3.88 1.34 -20.07
N VAL A 76 -3.67 2.44 -19.33
CA VAL A 76 -2.89 2.42 -18.08
C VAL A 76 -3.56 1.55 -17.05
N ILE A 77 -4.87 1.68 -16.83
CA ILE A 77 -5.63 0.87 -15.85
C ILE A 77 -5.59 -0.61 -16.24
N ARG A 78 -5.84 -0.94 -17.52
CA ARG A 78 -5.80 -2.33 -18.01
C ARG A 78 -4.40 -2.93 -17.90
N SER A 79 -3.37 -2.21 -18.35
CA SER A 79 -1.97 -2.67 -18.27
C SER A 79 -1.54 -2.87 -16.82
N PHE A 80 -1.87 -1.93 -15.93
CA PHE A 80 -1.54 -2.07 -14.51
C PHE A 80 -2.26 -3.25 -13.86
N SER A 81 -3.53 -3.47 -14.21
CA SER A 81 -4.29 -4.65 -13.76
C SER A 81 -3.68 -5.96 -14.28
N ALA A 82 -3.25 -6.01 -15.53
CA ALA A 82 -2.60 -7.18 -16.13
C ALA A 82 -1.25 -7.46 -15.44
N VAL A 83 -0.41 -6.43 -15.28
CA VAL A 83 0.87 -6.54 -14.56
C VAL A 83 0.66 -7.01 -13.12
N GLY A 84 -0.33 -6.45 -12.41
CA GLY A 84 -0.67 -6.89 -11.05
C GLY A 84 -1.07 -8.38 -11.00
N THR A 85 -1.82 -8.86 -11.98
CA THR A 85 -2.22 -10.27 -12.08
C THR A 85 -1.02 -11.18 -12.36
N VAL A 86 -0.13 -10.77 -13.28
CA VAL A 86 1.10 -11.53 -13.61
C VAL A 86 2.02 -11.61 -12.39
N ILE A 87 2.27 -10.47 -11.71
CA ILE A 87 3.11 -10.45 -10.50
C ILE A 87 2.51 -11.34 -9.41
N THR A 88 1.19 -11.33 -9.24
CA THR A 88 0.51 -12.21 -8.26
C THR A 88 0.71 -13.68 -8.61
N GLY A 89 0.55 -14.05 -9.88
CA GLY A 89 0.76 -15.42 -10.35
C GLY A 89 2.21 -15.87 -10.14
N LEU A 90 3.18 -15.04 -10.50
CA LEU A 90 4.61 -15.32 -10.29
C LEU A 90 4.94 -15.46 -8.79
N ALA A 91 4.50 -14.53 -7.95
CA ALA A 91 4.73 -14.60 -6.51
C ALA A 91 4.15 -15.87 -5.89
N THR A 92 2.91 -16.23 -6.27
CA THR A 92 2.27 -17.48 -5.79
C THR A 92 3.06 -18.71 -6.27
N GLY A 93 3.47 -18.75 -7.53
CA GLY A 93 4.27 -19.85 -8.07
C GLY A 93 5.61 -20.00 -7.36
N LEU A 94 6.31 -18.90 -7.09
CA LEU A 94 7.58 -18.93 -6.35
C LEU A 94 7.40 -19.41 -4.92
N VAL A 95 6.33 -19.03 -4.22
CA VAL A 95 6.03 -19.54 -2.89
C VAL A 95 5.76 -21.05 -2.93
N VAL A 96 5.00 -21.53 -3.90
CA VAL A 96 4.76 -22.99 -4.08
C VAL A 96 6.07 -23.73 -4.30
N ILE A 97 6.97 -23.22 -5.13
CA ILE A 97 8.29 -23.81 -5.36
C ILE A 97 9.11 -23.83 -4.07
N ALA A 98 9.14 -22.73 -3.31
CA ALA A 98 9.88 -22.67 -2.05
C ALA A 98 9.37 -23.68 -1.04
N VAL A 99 8.04 -23.77 -0.88
CA VAL A 99 7.40 -24.77 0.01
C VAL A 99 7.71 -26.20 -0.44
N PHE A 100 7.62 -26.48 -1.77
CA PHE A 100 7.94 -27.79 -2.31
C PHE A 100 9.38 -28.19 -2.00
N GLN A 101 10.36 -27.31 -2.26
CA GLN A 101 11.76 -27.58 -1.97
C GLN A 101 12.01 -27.82 -0.47
N GLN A 102 11.38 -27.01 0.39
CA GLN A 102 11.54 -27.14 1.84
C GLN A 102 10.96 -28.45 2.38
N VAL A 103 9.79 -28.87 1.87
CA VAL A 103 9.09 -30.07 2.37
C VAL A 103 9.71 -31.36 1.80
N THR A 104 10.10 -31.37 0.54
CA THR A 104 10.58 -32.57 -0.14
C THR A 104 12.10 -32.74 -0.08
N GLY A 105 12.85 -31.67 0.17
CA GLY A 105 14.31 -31.63 0.03
C GLY A 105 14.81 -31.69 -1.42
N ILE A 106 13.90 -31.68 -2.42
CA ILE A 106 14.26 -31.75 -3.84
C ILE A 106 14.55 -30.33 -4.34
N LEU A 107 15.80 -30.07 -4.72
CA LEU A 107 16.22 -28.79 -5.27
C LEU A 107 15.85 -28.69 -6.74
N LEU A 108 15.08 -27.68 -7.12
CA LEU A 108 14.72 -27.43 -8.51
C LEU A 108 15.79 -26.57 -9.19
N PRO A 109 16.31 -26.97 -10.37
CA PRO A 109 17.31 -26.19 -11.11
C PRO A 109 16.81 -24.76 -11.38
N GLY A 110 17.65 -23.77 -11.12
CA GLY A 110 17.32 -22.36 -11.26
C GLY A 110 16.65 -21.73 -10.01
N PHE A 111 16.15 -22.53 -9.06
CA PHE A 111 15.50 -22.06 -7.83
C PHE A 111 16.22 -22.52 -6.56
N CYS A 112 17.38 -23.15 -6.68
CA CYS A 112 18.15 -23.68 -5.53
C CYS A 112 18.44 -22.61 -4.49
N ALA A 113 18.69 -21.35 -4.90
CA ALA A 113 18.97 -20.23 -4.00
C ALA A 113 17.84 -19.97 -2.97
N MET A 114 16.59 -20.37 -3.27
CA MET A 114 15.45 -20.19 -2.36
C MET A 114 15.51 -21.17 -1.16
N ALA A 115 16.21 -22.28 -1.30
CA ALA A 115 16.34 -23.32 -0.26
C ALA A 115 17.70 -23.27 0.46
N ILE A 116 18.63 -22.41 0.01
CA ILE A 116 19.93 -22.22 0.65
C ILE A 116 19.74 -21.22 1.81
N PRO A 117 20.18 -21.57 3.03
CA PRO A 117 20.16 -20.63 4.14
C PRO A 117 21.06 -19.42 3.88
N ASP A 118 20.60 -18.24 4.28
CA ASP A 118 21.39 -17.01 4.23
C ASP A 118 22.58 -17.12 5.21
N GLU A 119 23.76 -16.68 4.78
CA GLU A 119 25.00 -16.78 5.57
C GLU A 119 24.94 -15.98 6.89
N THR A 120 24.11 -14.93 6.95
CA THR A 120 24.03 -14.05 8.12
C THR A 120 22.97 -14.51 9.13
N THR A 121 21.83 -15.00 8.63
CA THR A 121 20.69 -15.40 9.48
C THR A 121 20.61 -16.90 9.71
N GLY A 122 21.23 -17.71 8.88
CA GLY A 122 21.12 -19.17 8.89
C GLY A 122 19.74 -19.70 8.48
N LEU A 123 18.84 -18.82 7.99
CA LEU A 123 17.47 -19.16 7.62
C LEU A 123 17.30 -19.23 6.11
N THR A 124 16.49 -20.15 5.64
CA THR A 124 16.05 -20.19 4.24
C THR A 124 15.10 -19.02 3.95
N GLY A 125 14.90 -18.68 2.67
CA GLY A 125 13.95 -17.62 2.28
C GLY A 125 12.53 -17.88 2.78
N LEU A 126 12.08 -19.14 2.82
CA LEU A 126 10.77 -19.51 3.35
C LEU A 126 10.69 -19.31 4.87
N GLU A 127 11.70 -19.75 5.61
CA GLU A 127 11.75 -19.60 7.08
C GLU A 127 11.77 -18.13 7.48
N SER A 128 12.60 -17.32 6.81
CA SER A 128 12.62 -15.87 6.99
C SER A 128 11.25 -15.24 6.69
N GLY A 129 10.57 -15.66 5.62
CA GLY A 129 9.23 -15.21 5.30
C GLY A 129 8.19 -15.56 6.37
N ILE A 130 8.24 -16.78 6.91
CA ILE A 130 7.36 -17.21 8.00
C ILE A 130 7.62 -16.40 9.28
N LEU A 131 8.89 -16.15 9.61
CA LEU A 131 9.27 -15.32 10.75
C LEU A 131 8.69 -13.91 10.64
N VAL A 132 8.90 -13.26 9.50
CA VAL A 132 8.33 -11.92 9.22
C VAL A 132 6.80 -11.92 9.31
N CYS A 133 6.12 -12.95 8.79
CA CYS A 133 4.68 -13.09 8.93
C CYS A 133 4.26 -13.22 10.40
N GLY A 134 5.04 -13.94 11.21
CA GLY A 134 4.81 -14.06 12.65
C GLY A 134 4.97 -12.72 13.37
N GLU A 135 6.03 -11.99 13.09
CA GLU A 135 6.27 -10.64 13.65
C GLU A 135 5.15 -9.68 13.29
N ILE A 136 4.73 -9.64 12.02
CA ILE A 136 3.57 -8.86 11.57
C ILE A 136 2.31 -9.28 12.35
N GLY A 137 2.09 -10.56 12.57
CA GLY A 137 0.96 -11.08 13.34
C GLY A 137 0.94 -10.55 14.78
N ILE A 138 2.10 -10.52 15.45
CA ILE A 138 2.25 -9.97 16.81
C ILE A 138 1.91 -8.47 16.83
N VAL A 139 2.45 -7.70 15.87
CA VAL A 139 2.17 -6.27 15.76
C VAL A 139 0.68 -6.01 15.49
N LEU A 140 0.06 -6.81 14.62
CA LEU A 140 -1.37 -6.69 14.33
C LEU A 140 -2.24 -6.99 15.55
N ALA A 141 -1.82 -7.90 16.43
CA ALA A 141 -2.51 -8.17 17.69
C ALA A 141 -2.62 -6.92 18.58
N GLY A 142 -1.62 -6.02 18.53
CA GLY A 142 -1.68 -4.71 19.19
C GLY A 142 -2.37 -3.62 18.36
N ALA A 143 -2.15 -3.63 17.04
CA ALA A 143 -2.69 -2.62 16.13
C ALA A 143 -4.22 -2.66 16.01
N PHE A 144 -4.85 -3.84 16.01
CA PHE A 144 -6.31 -3.95 15.94
C PHE A 144 -7.05 -3.31 17.13
N PRO A 145 -6.68 -3.56 18.41
CA PRO A 145 -7.24 -2.83 19.54
C PRO A 145 -7.02 -1.32 19.44
N LEU A 146 -5.83 -0.87 19.04
CA LEU A 146 -5.53 0.54 18.84
C LEU A 146 -6.46 1.17 17.79
N MET A 147 -6.64 0.51 16.63
CA MET A 147 -7.52 1.00 15.58
C MET A 147 -8.99 1.01 16.01
N LYS A 148 -9.42 0.02 16.78
CA LYS A 148 -10.75 0.01 17.37
C LYS A 148 -10.94 1.21 18.31
N TRP A 149 -9.96 1.50 19.13
CA TRP A 149 -9.98 2.67 20.03
C TRP A 149 -10.02 3.99 19.23
N ILE A 150 -9.15 4.17 18.24
CA ILE A 150 -9.15 5.34 17.34
C ILE A 150 -10.52 5.51 16.66
N THR A 151 -11.08 4.43 16.12
CA THR A 151 -12.37 4.48 15.42
C THR A 151 -13.53 4.80 16.36
N SER A 152 -13.51 4.26 17.58
CA SER A 152 -14.55 4.54 18.57
C SER A 152 -14.49 5.97 19.11
N THR A 153 -13.28 6.52 19.24
CA THR A 153 -13.04 7.85 19.82
C THR A 153 -13.19 8.96 18.79
N PHE A 154 -12.61 8.79 17.61
CA PHE A 154 -12.52 9.82 16.56
C PHE A 154 -13.35 9.49 15.31
N GLY A 155 -14.14 8.42 15.33
CA GLY A 155 -14.87 7.98 14.14
C GLY A 155 -15.91 8.97 13.62
N LYS A 156 -16.50 9.78 14.49
CA LYS A 156 -17.44 10.85 14.10
C LYS A 156 -16.73 11.99 13.38
N GLU A 157 -15.61 12.44 13.91
CA GLU A 157 -14.78 13.50 13.33
C GLU A 157 -14.19 13.08 11.99
N LEU A 158 -13.66 11.87 11.91
CA LEU A 158 -13.13 11.27 10.67
C LEU A 158 -14.22 11.09 9.62
N GLY A 159 -15.41 10.64 10.02
CA GLY A 159 -16.58 10.58 9.15
C GLY A 159 -17.05 11.95 8.65
N GLY A 160 -16.99 12.98 9.52
CA GLY A 160 -17.28 14.36 9.16
C GLY A 160 -16.30 14.94 8.14
N ILE A 161 -15.02 14.60 8.25
CA ILE A 161 -14.00 14.95 7.24
C ILE A 161 -14.31 14.24 5.92
N GLY A 162 -14.57 12.94 5.95
CA GLY A 162 -14.88 12.16 4.75
C GLY A 162 -16.12 12.68 4.01
N SER A 163 -17.15 13.11 4.72
CA SER A 163 -18.37 13.67 4.12
C SER A 163 -18.11 14.93 3.28
N ARG A 164 -17.11 15.76 3.67
CA ARG A 164 -16.68 16.93 2.88
C ARG A 164 -16.10 16.55 1.53
N PHE A 165 -15.57 15.34 1.40
CA PHE A 165 -15.09 14.76 0.14
C PHE A 165 -16.18 13.95 -0.59
N GLY A 166 -17.42 13.94 -0.07
CA GLY A 166 -18.53 13.20 -0.63
C GLY A 166 -18.39 11.67 -0.44
N LEU A 167 -17.67 11.25 0.59
CA LEU A 167 -17.49 9.84 0.97
C LEU A 167 -18.61 9.41 1.92
N LYS A 168 -19.03 8.15 1.78
CA LYS A 168 -20.01 7.52 2.66
C LYS A 168 -19.33 6.99 3.93
N LYS A 169 -20.13 6.65 4.93
CA LYS A 169 -19.65 6.10 6.20
C LYS A 169 -18.82 4.82 6.01
N ASP A 170 -19.25 3.94 5.10
CA ASP A 170 -18.53 2.69 4.81
C ASP A 170 -17.19 2.95 4.12
N ASP A 171 -17.10 3.99 3.26
CA ASP A 171 -15.85 4.40 2.62
C ASP A 171 -14.83 4.85 3.68
N CYS A 172 -15.26 5.71 4.61
CA CYS A 172 -14.42 6.19 5.72
C CYS A 172 -13.99 5.05 6.66
N ALA A 173 -14.90 4.13 6.97
CA ALA A 173 -14.59 2.98 7.82
C ALA A 173 -13.50 2.09 7.20
N GLY A 174 -13.59 1.83 5.89
CA GLY A 174 -12.58 1.09 5.16
C GLY A 174 -11.22 1.80 5.11
N MET A 175 -11.22 3.13 4.90
CA MET A 175 -9.99 3.94 4.94
C MET A 175 -9.30 3.85 6.31
N ILE A 176 -10.06 3.99 7.39
CA ILE A 176 -9.53 3.90 8.76
C ILE A 176 -8.99 2.48 9.02
N GLY A 177 -9.74 1.45 8.64
CA GLY A 177 -9.27 0.06 8.74
C GLY A 177 -7.97 -0.18 7.97
N GLY A 178 -7.83 0.48 6.82
CA GLY A 178 -6.62 0.42 5.99
C GLY A 178 -5.36 1.00 6.64
N LEU A 179 -5.51 1.87 7.64
CA LEU A 179 -4.37 2.40 8.41
C LEU A 179 -3.72 1.32 9.29
N ALA A 180 -4.46 0.29 9.68
CA ALA A 180 -3.91 -0.84 10.41
C ALA A 180 -3.35 -1.91 9.46
N ASN A 181 -4.13 -2.29 8.44
CA ASN A 181 -3.75 -3.32 7.47
C ASN A 181 -4.57 -3.17 6.18
N LEU A 182 -4.03 -3.69 5.08
CA LEU A 182 -4.70 -3.67 3.78
C LEU A 182 -6.01 -4.46 3.74
N ILE A 183 -6.09 -5.56 4.49
CA ILE A 183 -7.23 -6.51 4.43
C ILE A 183 -8.56 -5.83 4.76
N PRO A 184 -8.71 -5.07 5.87
CA PRO A 184 -9.96 -4.34 6.16
C PRO A 184 -10.37 -3.36 5.06
N LEU A 185 -9.43 -2.68 4.42
CA LEU A 185 -9.71 -1.78 3.30
C LEU A 185 -10.27 -2.56 2.11
N VAL A 186 -9.57 -3.63 1.69
CA VAL A 186 -9.95 -4.41 0.50
C VAL A 186 -11.28 -5.14 0.72
N THR A 187 -11.51 -5.73 1.88
CA THR A 187 -12.76 -6.44 2.19
C THR A 187 -13.97 -5.51 2.30
N SER A 188 -13.77 -4.24 2.69
CA SER A 188 -14.85 -3.26 2.74
C SER A 188 -15.23 -2.67 1.38
N LEU A 189 -14.41 -2.86 0.32
CA LEU A 189 -14.69 -2.34 -1.02
C LEU A 189 -16.05 -2.75 -1.58
N GLU A 190 -16.54 -3.95 -1.24
CA GLU A 190 -17.84 -4.41 -1.70
C GLU A 190 -19.01 -3.53 -1.25
N LYS A 191 -18.88 -2.87 -0.11
CA LYS A 191 -19.89 -1.97 0.47
C LYS A 191 -19.74 -0.53 0.02
N MET A 192 -18.61 -0.20 -0.61
CA MET A 192 -18.29 1.15 -1.06
C MET A 192 -18.93 1.47 -2.41
N GLY A 193 -19.32 2.73 -2.60
CA GLY A 193 -19.67 3.26 -3.91
C GLY A 193 -18.44 3.39 -4.82
N SER A 194 -18.66 3.52 -6.13
CA SER A 194 -17.58 3.58 -7.13
C SER A 194 -16.54 4.69 -6.82
N LYS A 195 -17.01 5.89 -6.44
CA LYS A 195 -16.15 6.98 -5.98
C LYS A 195 -15.37 6.59 -4.72
N GLY A 196 -16.07 6.03 -3.73
CA GLY A 196 -15.48 5.58 -2.47
C GLY A 196 -14.36 4.58 -2.68
N LYS A 197 -14.53 3.61 -3.60
CA LYS A 197 -13.50 2.62 -3.95
C LYS A 197 -12.21 3.29 -4.42
N ILE A 198 -12.28 4.20 -5.40
CA ILE A 198 -11.08 4.87 -5.94
C ILE A 198 -10.40 5.71 -4.87
N VAL A 199 -11.16 6.55 -4.16
CA VAL A 199 -10.59 7.48 -3.17
C VAL A 199 -10.01 6.75 -1.97
N SER A 200 -10.71 5.72 -1.46
CA SER A 200 -10.22 4.92 -0.33
C SER A 200 -8.97 4.11 -0.69
N LEU A 201 -8.91 3.56 -1.90
CA LEU A 201 -7.73 2.84 -2.39
C LEU A 201 -6.54 3.79 -2.63
N ALA A 202 -6.78 4.99 -3.14
CA ALA A 202 -5.74 5.99 -3.30
C ALA A 202 -5.19 6.43 -1.94
N PHE A 203 -6.05 6.77 -0.98
CA PHE A 203 -5.67 7.05 0.39
C PHE A 203 -4.85 5.90 0.99
N GLY A 204 -5.38 4.66 0.85
CA GLY A 204 -4.70 3.46 1.30
C GLY A 204 -3.32 3.31 0.68
N THR A 205 -3.15 3.61 -0.61
CA THR A 205 -1.83 3.48 -1.27
C THR A 205 -0.76 4.33 -0.59
N GLY A 206 -1.10 5.55 -0.16
CA GLY A 206 -0.19 6.42 0.57
C GLY A 206 0.01 6.01 2.03
N SER A 207 -1.07 5.61 2.72
CA SER A 207 -1.12 5.52 4.18
C SER A 207 -1.40 4.13 4.75
N PHE A 208 -1.61 3.08 3.90
CA PHE A 208 -1.97 1.76 4.42
C PHE A 208 -0.96 1.25 5.45
N ALA A 209 -1.48 0.53 6.44
CA ALA A 209 -0.71 -0.14 7.49
C ALA A 209 0.27 0.76 8.27
N VAL A 210 0.07 2.09 8.22
CA VAL A 210 0.94 3.06 8.92
C VAL A 210 0.96 2.81 10.43
N PHE A 211 -0.18 2.40 11.01
CA PHE A 211 -0.30 2.04 12.42
C PHE A 211 -0.37 0.51 12.64
N GLY A 212 0.04 -0.28 11.67
CA GLY A 212 0.09 -1.73 11.72
C GLY A 212 1.44 -2.25 11.25
N ASP A 213 1.45 -2.92 10.09
CA ASP A 213 2.64 -3.62 9.57
C ASP A 213 3.87 -2.71 9.46
N PHE A 214 3.69 -1.46 8.96
CA PHE A 214 4.81 -0.52 8.84
C PHE A 214 5.30 0.00 10.18
N LEU A 215 4.38 0.22 11.15
CA LEU A 215 4.77 0.61 12.49
C LEU A 215 5.64 -0.46 13.15
N GLY A 216 5.21 -1.72 13.06
CA GLY A 216 5.92 -2.85 13.65
C GLY A 216 7.25 -3.11 12.98
N PHE A 217 7.27 -3.14 11.65
CA PHE A 217 8.51 -3.31 10.90
C PHE A 217 9.51 -2.19 11.23
N THR A 218 9.07 -0.93 11.20
CA THR A 218 9.95 0.21 11.48
C THR A 218 10.45 0.19 12.92
N ALA A 219 9.60 -0.15 13.88
CA ALA A 219 9.98 -0.26 15.29
C ALA A 219 11.03 -1.36 15.53
N GLY A 220 10.93 -2.47 14.79
CA GLY A 220 11.89 -3.59 14.89
C GLY A 220 13.23 -3.30 14.22
N VAL A 221 13.22 -2.55 13.12
CA VAL A 221 14.45 -2.27 12.35
C VAL A 221 15.15 -1.00 12.82
N ASP A 222 14.38 0.10 13.02
CA ASP A 222 14.95 1.39 13.36
C ASP A 222 13.91 2.33 13.97
N GLN A 223 13.94 2.49 15.27
CA GLN A 223 12.98 3.30 16.03
C GLN A 223 13.06 4.81 15.70
N GLU A 224 14.22 5.33 15.29
CA GLU A 224 14.40 6.72 14.91
C GLU A 224 13.58 7.07 13.64
N MET A 225 13.29 6.06 12.81
CA MET A 225 12.51 6.21 11.60
C MET A 225 10.98 6.17 11.82
N LEU A 226 10.50 5.93 13.04
CA LEU A 226 9.06 5.84 13.33
C LEU A 226 8.32 7.13 12.99
N VAL A 227 8.79 8.27 13.50
CA VAL A 227 8.16 9.58 13.25
C VAL A 227 8.25 9.98 11.77
N PRO A 228 9.42 9.92 11.11
CA PRO A 228 9.53 10.14 9.68
C PRO A 228 8.59 9.27 8.84
N MET A 229 8.51 7.99 9.13
CA MET A 229 7.63 7.04 8.43
C MET A 229 6.16 7.40 8.60
N ILE A 230 5.71 7.67 9.83
CA ILE A 230 4.31 8.03 10.10
C ILE A 230 3.95 9.33 9.39
N LEU A 231 4.76 10.38 9.53
CA LEU A 231 4.52 11.67 8.90
C LEU A 231 4.50 11.56 7.37
N GLY A 232 5.46 10.84 6.80
CA GLY A 232 5.52 10.61 5.36
C GLY A 232 4.29 9.89 4.82
N LYS A 233 3.91 8.77 5.44
CA LYS A 233 2.77 7.95 5.00
C LYS A 233 1.43 8.66 5.20
N VAL A 234 1.22 9.33 6.34
CA VAL A 234 -0.02 10.08 6.58
C VAL A 234 -0.14 11.23 5.59
N THR A 235 0.94 11.96 5.34
CA THR A 235 0.95 13.04 4.33
C THR A 235 0.66 12.52 2.93
N ALA A 236 1.29 11.40 2.53
CA ALA A 236 1.00 10.77 1.25
C ALA A 236 -0.48 10.35 1.16
N GLY A 237 -1.05 9.76 2.21
CA GLY A 237 -2.46 9.37 2.24
C GLY A 237 -3.41 10.56 2.09
N VAL A 238 -3.19 11.63 2.85
CA VAL A 238 -4.01 12.86 2.75
C VAL A 238 -3.88 13.50 1.38
N ALA A 239 -2.67 13.61 0.83
CA ALA A 239 -2.46 14.12 -0.52
C ALA A 239 -3.15 13.22 -1.58
N ALA A 240 -3.06 11.90 -1.43
CA ALA A 240 -3.73 10.95 -2.30
C ALA A 240 -5.25 11.12 -2.28
N LEU A 241 -5.84 11.32 -1.10
CA LEU A 241 -7.28 11.58 -0.96
C LEU A 241 -7.71 12.81 -1.75
N ILE A 242 -6.96 13.91 -1.65
CA ILE A 242 -7.23 15.15 -2.37
C ILE A 242 -7.10 14.92 -3.88
N ILE A 243 -5.97 14.38 -4.33
CA ILE A 243 -5.69 14.12 -5.75
C ILE A 243 -6.74 13.19 -6.36
N ALA A 244 -7.01 12.05 -5.70
CA ALA A 244 -7.99 11.09 -6.16
C ALA A 244 -9.40 11.68 -6.23
N ASN A 245 -9.79 12.53 -5.29
CA ASN A 245 -11.10 13.19 -5.34
C ASN A 245 -11.27 14.05 -6.60
N PHE A 246 -10.20 14.75 -7.04
CA PHE A 246 -10.22 15.52 -8.30
C PHE A 246 -10.20 14.63 -9.54
N MET A 247 -9.48 13.50 -9.51
CA MET A 247 -9.34 12.62 -10.66
C MET A 247 -10.55 11.67 -10.84
N THR A 248 -11.25 11.37 -9.77
CA THR A 248 -12.32 10.35 -9.74
C THR A 248 -13.40 10.54 -10.81
N PRO A 249 -13.93 11.75 -11.11
CA PRO A 249 -14.97 11.89 -12.14
C PRO A 249 -14.52 11.34 -13.50
N LYS A 250 -13.30 11.71 -13.92
CA LYS A 250 -12.71 11.24 -15.18
C LYS A 250 -12.41 9.74 -15.17
N LEU A 251 -11.91 9.22 -14.05
CA LEU A 251 -11.59 7.81 -13.89
C LEU A 251 -12.85 6.93 -13.90
N LEU A 252 -13.95 7.40 -13.30
CA LEU A 252 -15.22 6.67 -13.29
C LEU A 252 -15.82 6.57 -14.68
N GLU A 253 -15.90 7.67 -15.44
CA GLU A 253 -16.36 7.67 -16.81
C GLU A 253 -15.65 6.60 -17.66
N LYS A 254 -14.34 6.47 -17.45
CA LYS A 254 -13.52 5.50 -18.17
C LYS A 254 -13.68 4.06 -17.68
N ILE A 255 -13.81 3.84 -16.38
CA ILE A 255 -14.03 2.49 -15.84
C ILE A 255 -15.40 1.96 -16.29
N GLU A 256 -16.42 2.82 -16.41
CA GLU A 256 -17.73 2.46 -16.91
C GLU A 256 -17.71 2.08 -18.40
N SER A 257 -16.84 2.70 -19.18
CA SER A 257 -16.64 2.35 -20.60
C SER A 257 -15.87 1.04 -20.83
N ILE A 258 -15.20 0.50 -19.80
CA ILE A 258 -14.45 -0.76 -19.86
C ILE A 258 -15.31 -1.98 -19.50
N LYS A 259 -16.46 -1.76 -18.82
CA LYS A 259 -17.41 -2.81 -18.44
C LYS A 259 -18.30 -3.22 -19.60
#